data_3dbcd3719f0bdabb3a464d2881799dac
#
_entry.id   3dbcd3719f0bdabb3a464d2881799dac
#
_cell.length_a   1.000
_cell.length_b   1.000
_cell.length_c   1.000
_cell.angle_alpha   90.00
_cell.angle_beta   90.00
_cell.angle_gamma   90.00
#
_symmetry.space_group_name_H-M   'P 1'
#
loop_
_entity.id
_entity.type
_entity.pdbx_description
1 polymer ?
#
loop_
_entity_poly.entity_id
_entity_poly.type
_entity_poly.pdbx_seq_one_letter_code
_entity_poly.pdbx_strand_id
1 'polypeptide(L)'
;MMKKTIQVLTLVAVLLLCSNLYSQKSIKLGHFSSTELIKKMPEGDSAQATMQKYMTELQTEAETMQKEYDRLVGEYQAKEAQLSEILKQSKQREIQSVGQRFQEFQQSAQEDIQKKQGELMLAITDKIKAAVAEVAKENKYTYILESTGILWYAEESEDITPLLIKKLKVK
;
A
#
# COMPACT_ATOMS: atom_id res chain seq x y z
N MET A 1 44.92 17.10 -59.80
CA MET A 1 43.73 17.76 -59.23
C MET A 1 42.73 16.72 -58.70
N MET A 2 42.41 15.63 -59.36
CA MET A 2 41.45 14.56 -58.97
C MET A 2 41.68 13.96 -57.58
N LYS A 3 42.93 13.73 -57.12
CA LYS A 3 43.17 13.14 -55.79
C LYS A 3 42.73 14.03 -54.63
N LYS A 4 42.89 15.36 -54.75
CA LYS A 4 42.44 16.32 -53.71
C LYS A 4 40.93 16.46 -53.66
N THR A 5 40.23 16.36 -54.79
CA THR A 5 38.77 16.42 -54.82
C THR A 5 38.15 15.13 -54.21
N ILE A 6 38.72 13.95 -54.40
CA ILE A 6 38.29 12.71 -53.77
C ILE A 6 38.50 12.75 -52.26
N GLN A 7 39.62 13.30 -51.77
CA GLN A 7 39.87 13.47 -50.33
C GLN A 7 38.90 14.40 -49.64
N VAL A 8 38.50 15.50 -50.31
CA VAL A 8 37.49 16.42 -49.77
C VAL A 8 36.11 15.77 -49.74
N LEU A 9 35.75 14.98 -50.78
CA LEU A 9 34.47 14.27 -50.85
C LEU A 9 34.35 13.21 -49.76
N THR A 10 35.42 12.44 -49.49
CA THR A 10 35.45 11.45 -48.40
C THR A 10 35.39 12.11 -47.04
N LEU A 11 36.02 13.26 -46.81
CA LEU A 11 35.96 13.99 -45.55
C LEU A 11 34.53 14.53 -45.27
N VAL A 12 33.84 15.04 -46.30
CA VAL A 12 32.46 15.49 -46.20
C VAL A 12 31.49 14.35 -45.92
N ALA A 13 31.71 13.19 -46.58
CA ALA A 13 30.88 12.00 -46.34
C ALA A 13 31.04 11.46 -44.91
N VAL A 14 32.23 11.47 -44.35
CA VAL A 14 32.50 11.07 -42.93
C VAL A 14 31.87 12.06 -41.97
N LEU A 15 31.91 13.37 -42.22
CA LEU A 15 31.24 14.36 -41.40
C LEU A 15 29.74 14.23 -41.42
N LEU A 16 29.11 13.86 -42.55
CA LEU A 16 27.67 13.63 -42.65
C LEU A 16 27.24 12.33 -41.96
N LEU A 17 28.11 11.32 -41.87
CA LEU A 17 27.84 10.11 -41.11
C LEU A 17 27.91 10.32 -39.60
N CYS A 18 28.80 11.20 -39.12
CA CYS A 18 28.88 11.52 -37.69
C CYS A 18 27.70 12.32 -37.15
N SER A 19 26.98 13.05 -37.98
CA SER A 19 25.81 13.84 -37.54
C SER A 19 24.60 13.01 -37.14
N ASN A 20 24.54 11.74 -37.54
CA ASN A 20 23.41 10.84 -37.16
C ASN A 20 23.61 10.12 -35.82
N LEU A 21 24.75 10.27 -35.15
CA LEU A 21 25.06 9.59 -33.89
C LEU A 21 24.47 10.27 -32.64
N TYR A 22 23.91 11.45 -32.75
CA TYR A 22 23.40 12.22 -31.61
C TYR A 22 21.90 12.08 -31.36
N SER A 23 21.18 11.19 -32.04
CA SER A 23 19.75 10.96 -31.78
C SER A 23 19.53 9.90 -30.71
N GLN A 24 20.30 9.90 -29.60
CA GLN A 24 19.90 9.16 -28.42
C GLN A 24 18.72 9.91 -27.81
N LYS A 25 17.53 9.32 -27.94
CA LYS A 25 16.33 9.83 -27.29
C LYS A 25 16.61 9.90 -25.79
N SER A 26 16.76 11.10 -25.24
CA SER A 26 17.00 11.27 -23.80
C SER A 26 15.89 10.58 -23.03
N ILE A 27 16.26 9.62 -22.17
CA ILE A 27 15.32 8.95 -21.28
C ILE A 27 14.88 9.96 -20.23
N LYS A 28 13.60 10.32 -20.26
CA LYS A 28 13.03 11.20 -19.24
C LYS A 28 12.59 10.36 -18.06
N LEU A 29 13.21 10.60 -16.89
CA LEU A 29 12.94 9.94 -15.63
C LEU A 29 12.23 10.90 -14.69
N GLY A 30 11.24 10.41 -13.97
CA GLY A 30 10.60 11.11 -12.87
C GLY A 30 10.49 10.22 -11.65
N HIS A 31 10.29 10.82 -10.50
CA HIS A 31 9.98 10.11 -9.28
C HIS A 31 8.83 10.79 -8.53
N PHE A 32 8.16 10.08 -7.64
CA PHE A 32 7.10 10.62 -6.80
C PHE A 32 7.04 9.90 -5.45
N SER A 33 6.43 10.56 -4.46
CA SER A 33 6.18 9.98 -3.14
C SER A 33 4.71 9.56 -3.00
N SER A 34 4.45 8.26 -3.00
CA SER A 34 3.09 7.74 -2.72
C SER A 34 2.63 8.11 -1.32
N THR A 35 3.53 8.08 -0.33
CA THR A 35 3.25 8.46 1.04
C THR A 35 2.77 9.90 1.17
N GLU A 36 3.42 10.83 0.45
CA GLU A 36 3.01 12.23 0.45
C GLU A 36 1.66 12.43 -0.23
N LEU A 37 1.43 11.74 -1.36
CA LEU A 37 0.15 11.77 -2.06
C LEU A 37 -0.99 11.27 -1.19
N ILE A 38 -0.82 10.10 -0.56
CA ILE A 38 -1.85 9.48 0.29
C ILE A 38 -2.23 10.40 1.46
N LYS A 39 -1.24 11.07 2.07
CA LYS A 39 -1.49 12.04 3.16
C LYS A 39 -2.28 13.27 2.72
N LYS A 40 -2.23 13.63 1.44
CA LYS A 40 -2.97 14.76 0.87
C LYS A 40 -4.32 14.35 0.26
N MET A 41 -4.55 13.06 0.11
CA MET A 41 -5.77 12.52 -0.48
C MET A 41 -6.87 12.35 0.59
N PRO A 42 -8.10 12.88 0.36
CA PRO A 42 -9.22 12.65 1.28
C PRO A 42 -9.58 11.17 1.43
N GLU A 43 -9.27 10.35 0.43
CA GLU A 43 -9.40 8.89 0.50
C GLU A 43 -8.43 8.29 1.52
N GLY A 44 -7.24 8.88 1.72
CA GLY A 44 -6.29 8.47 2.75
C GLY A 44 -6.86 8.67 4.14
N ASP A 45 -7.41 9.87 4.43
CA ASP A 45 -8.07 10.18 5.70
C ASP A 45 -9.27 9.27 5.93
N SER A 46 -10.10 9.06 4.89
CA SER A 46 -11.27 8.17 4.97
C SER A 46 -10.88 6.71 5.24
N ALA A 47 -9.83 6.23 4.60
CA ALA A 47 -9.31 4.88 4.83
C ALA A 47 -8.79 4.72 6.25
N GLN A 48 -8.06 5.71 6.77
CA GLN A 48 -7.57 5.70 8.14
C GLN A 48 -8.73 5.70 9.15
N ALA A 49 -9.75 6.56 8.97
CA ALA A 49 -10.93 6.61 9.83
C ALA A 49 -11.71 5.29 9.80
N THR A 50 -11.88 4.71 8.60
CA THR A 50 -12.54 3.41 8.42
C THR A 50 -11.78 2.29 9.13
N MET A 51 -10.45 2.29 9.01
CA MET A 51 -9.60 1.30 9.68
C MET A 51 -9.67 1.42 11.20
N GLN A 52 -9.61 2.65 11.72
CA GLN A 52 -9.74 2.90 13.16
C GLN A 52 -11.08 2.41 13.70
N LYS A 53 -12.18 2.70 13.01
CA LYS A 53 -13.52 2.22 13.40
C LYS A 53 -13.56 0.69 13.40
N TYR A 54 -13.06 0.06 12.37
CA TYR A 54 -13.02 -1.40 12.24
C TYR A 54 -12.23 -2.07 13.37
N MET A 55 -11.06 -1.53 13.71
CA MET A 55 -10.26 -2.02 14.85
C MET A 55 -10.99 -1.86 16.19
N THR A 56 -11.72 -0.74 16.38
CA THR A 56 -12.53 -0.51 17.59
C THR A 56 -13.68 -1.52 17.69
N GLU A 57 -14.33 -1.85 16.57
CA GLU A 57 -15.38 -2.86 16.52
C GLU A 57 -14.86 -4.25 16.92
N LEU A 58 -13.72 -4.67 16.36
CA LEU A 58 -13.08 -5.94 16.70
C LEU A 58 -12.62 -5.99 18.15
N GLN A 59 -12.08 -4.88 18.68
CA GLN A 59 -11.70 -4.79 20.08
C GLN A 59 -12.91 -4.93 21.01
N THR A 60 -14.02 -4.26 20.69
CA THR A 60 -15.27 -4.35 21.47
C THR A 60 -15.82 -5.77 21.49
N GLU A 61 -15.76 -6.47 20.36
CA GLU A 61 -16.19 -7.87 20.27
C GLU A 61 -15.28 -8.78 21.11
N ALA A 62 -13.95 -8.60 21.01
CA ALA A 62 -12.99 -9.32 21.85
C ALA A 62 -13.23 -9.13 23.35
N GLU A 63 -13.48 -7.88 23.77
CA GLU A 63 -13.81 -7.57 25.16
C GLU A 63 -15.13 -8.23 25.61
N THR A 64 -16.11 -8.30 24.72
CA THR A 64 -17.39 -8.95 25.00
C THR A 64 -17.20 -10.45 25.20
N MET A 65 -16.43 -11.09 24.34
CA MET A 65 -16.11 -12.52 24.46
C MET A 65 -15.29 -12.83 25.73
N GLN A 66 -14.33 -11.96 26.05
CA GLN A 66 -13.53 -12.11 27.28
C GLN A 66 -14.41 -11.98 28.53
N LYS A 67 -15.29 -11.01 28.60
CA LYS A 67 -16.26 -10.84 29.71
C LYS A 67 -17.17 -12.05 29.88
N GLU A 68 -17.63 -12.61 28.78
CA GLU A 68 -18.47 -13.83 28.81
C GLU A 68 -17.69 -15.03 29.35
N TYR A 69 -16.45 -15.21 28.89
CA TYR A 69 -15.56 -16.25 29.41
C TYR A 69 -15.35 -16.09 30.92
N ASP A 70 -14.97 -14.92 31.38
CA ASP A 70 -14.70 -14.62 32.79
C ASP A 70 -15.94 -14.81 33.64
N ARG A 71 -17.11 -14.44 33.16
CA ARG A 71 -18.41 -14.66 33.82
C ARG A 71 -18.68 -16.17 34.02
N LEU A 72 -18.50 -16.96 32.96
CA LEU A 72 -18.74 -18.40 33.02
C LEU A 72 -17.77 -19.12 33.97
N VAL A 73 -16.49 -18.71 33.94
CA VAL A 73 -15.47 -19.24 34.85
C VAL A 73 -15.81 -18.86 36.30
N GLY A 74 -16.16 -17.61 36.56
CA GLY A 74 -16.53 -17.14 37.90
C GLY A 74 -17.79 -17.85 38.46
N GLU A 75 -18.83 -18.02 37.61
CA GLU A 75 -20.05 -18.75 37.99
C GLU A 75 -19.75 -20.21 38.28
N TYR A 76 -18.89 -20.85 37.51
CA TYR A 76 -18.49 -22.25 37.75
C TYR A 76 -17.76 -22.38 39.07
N GLN A 77 -16.73 -21.54 39.29
CA GLN A 77 -15.95 -21.58 40.54
C GLN A 77 -16.82 -21.33 41.79
N ALA A 78 -17.74 -20.38 41.73
CA ALA A 78 -18.61 -20.06 42.87
C ALA A 78 -19.60 -21.20 43.22
N LYS A 79 -19.98 -22.05 42.26
CA LYS A 79 -21.01 -23.09 42.44
C LYS A 79 -20.48 -24.51 42.34
N GLU A 80 -19.20 -24.72 42.05
CA GLU A 80 -18.62 -26.04 41.76
C GLU A 80 -18.93 -27.11 42.81
N ALA A 81 -18.81 -26.74 44.11
CA ALA A 81 -19.08 -27.66 45.23
C ALA A 81 -20.56 -28.10 45.32
N GLN A 82 -21.47 -27.37 44.71
CA GLN A 82 -22.94 -27.64 44.74
C GLN A 82 -23.44 -28.30 43.47
N LEU A 83 -22.59 -28.42 42.43
CA LEU A 83 -22.98 -29.01 41.15
C LEU A 83 -22.83 -30.53 41.17
N SER A 84 -23.77 -31.22 40.51
CA SER A 84 -23.58 -32.66 40.20
C SER A 84 -22.46 -32.83 39.14
N GLU A 85 -21.84 -34.02 39.08
CA GLU A 85 -20.79 -34.31 38.12
C GLU A 85 -21.20 -34.06 36.65
N ILE A 86 -22.44 -34.36 36.30
CA ILE A 86 -22.98 -34.11 34.96
C ILE A 86 -23.02 -32.58 34.67
N LEU A 87 -23.43 -31.77 35.63
CA LEU A 87 -23.46 -30.32 35.49
C LEU A 87 -22.09 -29.70 35.45
N LYS A 88 -21.13 -30.19 36.26
CA LYS A 88 -19.72 -29.78 36.18
C LYS A 88 -19.17 -30.00 34.79
N GLN A 89 -19.30 -31.21 34.24
CA GLN A 89 -18.84 -31.51 32.89
C GLN A 89 -19.51 -30.68 31.82
N SER A 90 -20.80 -30.36 31.96
CA SER A 90 -21.52 -29.48 31.03
C SER A 90 -20.97 -28.06 31.07
N LYS A 91 -20.75 -27.52 32.27
CA LYS A 91 -20.21 -26.16 32.46
C LYS A 91 -18.75 -26.05 31.99
N GLN A 92 -17.92 -27.06 32.26
CA GLN A 92 -16.54 -27.10 31.75
C GLN A 92 -16.51 -27.11 30.22
N ARG A 93 -17.38 -27.86 29.54
CA ARG A 93 -17.48 -27.85 28.08
C ARG A 93 -17.93 -26.51 27.54
N GLU A 94 -18.87 -25.86 28.22
CA GLU A 94 -19.34 -24.52 27.85
C GLU A 94 -18.18 -23.49 27.93
N ILE A 95 -17.43 -23.46 29.04
CA ILE A 95 -16.25 -22.59 29.23
C ILE A 95 -15.19 -22.89 28.16
N GLN A 96 -14.89 -24.17 27.92
CA GLN A 96 -13.92 -24.58 26.91
C GLN A 96 -14.34 -24.08 25.50
N SER A 97 -15.62 -24.25 25.15
CA SER A 97 -16.17 -23.79 23.86
C SER A 97 -16.07 -22.29 23.67
N VAL A 98 -16.36 -21.49 24.71
CA VAL A 98 -16.23 -20.04 24.66
C VAL A 98 -14.76 -19.63 24.55
N GLY A 99 -13.87 -20.26 25.32
CA GLY A 99 -12.44 -20.03 25.25
C GLY A 99 -11.86 -20.33 23.86
N GLN A 100 -12.28 -21.44 23.24
CA GLN A 100 -11.86 -21.80 21.89
C GLN A 100 -12.35 -20.78 20.86
N ARG A 101 -13.63 -20.39 20.92
CA ARG A 101 -14.17 -19.35 20.00
C ARG A 101 -13.46 -18.02 20.15
N PHE A 102 -13.06 -17.65 21.37
CA PHE A 102 -12.31 -16.42 21.59
C PHE A 102 -10.91 -16.48 20.95
N GLN A 103 -10.21 -17.62 21.06
CA GLN A 103 -8.91 -17.82 20.40
C GLN A 103 -9.04 -17.79 18.87
N GLU A 104 -10.05 -18.46 18.32
CA GLU A 104 -10.33 -18.45 16.88
C GLU A 104 -10.65 -17.03 16.37
N PHE A 105 -11.44 -16.28 17.15
CA PHE A 105 -11.74 -14.86 16.85
C PHE A 105 -10.48 -14.00 16.83
N GLN A 106 -9.60 -14.12 17.83
CA GLN A 106 -8.35 -13.36 17.88
C GLN A 106 -7.46 -13.60 16.65
N GLN A 107 -7.41 -14.85 16.19
CA GLN A 107 -6.64 -15.20 14.99
C GLN A 107 -7.30 -14.61 13.73
N SER A 108 -8.60 -14.83 13.54
CA SER A 108 -9.31 -14.30 12.37
C SER A 108 -9.35 -12.78 12.32
N ALA A 109 -9.48 -12.11 13.48
CA ALA A 109 -9.44 -10.65 13.56
C ALA A 109 -8.10 -10.07 13.05
N GLN A 110 -6.98 -10.75 13.32
CA GLN A 110 -5.68 -10.32 12.82
C GLN A 110 -5.60 -10.43 11.28
N GLU A 111 -6.12 -11.51 10.72
CA GLU A 111 -6.19 -11.71 9.27
C GLU A 111 -7.14 -10.70 8.61
N ASP A 112 -8.29 -10.44 9.21
CA ASP A 112 -9.28 -9.49 8.73
C ASP A 112 -8.76 -8.04 8.74
N ILE A 113 -7.97 -7.66 9.76
CA ILE A 113 -7.29 -6.36 9.82
C ILE A 113 -6.37 -6.18 8.61
N GLN A 114 -5.52 -7.17 8.32
CA GLN A 114 -4.60 -7.12 7.18
C GLN A 114 -5.34 -7.06 5.85
N LYS A 115 -6.38 -7.88 5.70
CA LYS A 115 -7.23 -7.89 4.51
C LYS A 115 -7.91 -6.54 4.31
N LYS A 116 -8.54 -6.00 5.36
CA LYS A 116 -9.22 -4.70 5.31
C LYS A 116 -8.27 -3.56 4.94
N GLN A 117 -7.07 -3.55 5.51
CA GLN A 117 -6.04 -2.59 5.17
C GLN A 117 -5.64 -2.70 3.68
N GLY A 118 -5.45 -3.92 3.18
CA GLY A 118 -5.14 -4.16 1.78
C GLY A 118 -6.25 -3.66 0.83
N GLU A 119 -7.51 -3.94 1.15
CA GLU A 119 -8.67 -3.48 0.37
C GLU A 119 -8.75 -1.95 0.29
N LEU A 120 -8.58 -1.27 1.43
CA LEU A 120 -8.62 0.20 1.50
C LEU A 120 -7.46 0.82 0.71
N MET A 121 -6.26 0.25 0.81
CA MET A 121 -5.08 0.73 0.10
C MET A 121 -5.13 0.45 -1.40
N LEU A 122 -5.78 -0.62 -1.84
CA LEU A 122 -5.88 -0.98 -3.25
C LEU A 122 -6.58 0.12 -4.05
N ALA A 123 -7.75 0.59 -3.58
CA ALA A 123 -8.51 1.65 -4.25
C ALA A 123 -7.70 2.96 -4.40
N ILE A 124 -6.94 3.34 -3.36
CA ILE A 124 -6.08 4.53 -3.36
C ILE A 124 -4.92 4.33 -4.34
N THR A 125 -4.27 3.17 -4.29
CA THR A 125 -3.14 2.84 -5.17
C THR A 125 -3.55 2.82 -6.64
N ASP A 126 -4.70 2.28 -6.97
CA ASP A 126 -5.20 2.24 -8.35
C ASP A 126 -5.51 3.65 -8.88
N LYS A 127 -6.05 4.54 -8.04
CA LYS A 127 -6.25 5.95 -8.37
C LYS A 127 -4.92 6.67 -8.64
N ILE A 128 -3.90 6.42 -7.79
CA ILE A 128 -2.55 6.98 -7.99
C ILE A 128 -1.94 6.45 -9.28
N LYS A 129 -2.00 5.13 -9.54
CA LYS A 129 -1.48 4.52 -10.78
C LYS A 129 -2.10 5.12 -12.03
N ALA A 130 -3.42 5.35 -12.02
CA ALA A 130 -4.10 5.99 -13.14
C ALA A 130 -3.58 7.40 -13.39
N ALA A 131 -3.44 8.22 -12.33
CA ALA A 131 -2.90 9.57 -12.42
C ALA A 131 -1.43 9.58 -12.90
N VAL A 132 -0.60 8.67 -12.41
CA VAL A 132 0.81 8.50 -12.85
C VAL A 132 0.85 8.16 -14.34
N ALA A 133 0.00 7.26 -14.82
CA ALA A 133 -0.04 6.89 -16.24
C ALA A 133 -0.44 8.06 -17.14
N GLU A 134 -1.37 8.92 -16.70
CA GLU A 134 -1.77 10.12 -17.42
C GLU A 134 -0.62 11.15 -17.45
N VAL A 135 -0.03 11.46 -16.30
CA VAL A 135 1.11 12.39 -16.20
C VAL A 135 2.30 11.89 -17.03
N ALA A 136 2.57 10.58 -17.01
CA ALA A 136 3.62 9.98 -17.83
C ALA A 136 3.42 10.26 -19.34
N LYS A 137 2.19 10.04 -19.83
CA LYS A 137 1.85 10.27 -21.24
C LYS A 137 1.90 11.76 -21.62
N GLU A 138 1.30 12.63 -20.79
CA GLU A 138 1.23 14.06 -21.05
C GLU A 138 2.62 14.71 -21.12
N ASN A 139 3.53 14.27 -20.24
CA ASN A 139 4.87 14.87 -20.10
C ASN A 139 6.00 14.02 -20.74
N LYS A 140 5.64 12.94 -21.42
CA LYS A 140 6.56 12.05 -22.15
C LYS A 140 7.64 11.43 -21.28
N TYR A 141 7.32 11.07 -20.04
CA TYR A 141 8.24 10.30 -19.20
C TYR A 141 8.43 8.88 -19.75
N THR A 142 9.65 8.41 -19.72
CA THR A 142 10.01 7.04 -20.09
C THR A 142 9.77 6.10 -18.90
N TYR A 143 10.15 6.56 -17.70
CA TYR A 143 9.93 5.86 -16.44
C TYR A 143 9.53 6.86 -15.36
N ILE A 144 8.64 6.42 -14.48
CA ILE A 144 8.30 7.09 -13.23
C ILE A 144 8.50 6.07 -12.13
N LEU A 145 9.30 6.44 -11.12
CA LEU A 145 9.68 5.58 -10.01
C LEU A 145 9.02 6.08 -8.73
N GLU A 146 8.61 5.15 -7.90
CA GLU A 146 8.12 5.47 -6.56
C GLU A 146 9.33 5.65 -5.61
N SER A 147 9.40 6.78 -4.91
CA SER A 147 10.59 7.19 -4.16
C SER A 147 10.90 6.35 -2.93
N THR A 148 9.90 5.66 -2.34
CA THR A 148 10.08 4.84 -1.13
C THR A 148 11.07 3.67 -1.35
N GLY A 149 11.15 3.17 -2.61
CA GLY A 149 12.07 2.09 -2.98
C GLY A 149 13.42 2.58 -3.53
N ILE A 150 13.66 3.89 -3.64
CA ILE A 150 14.87 4.47 -4.21
C ILE A 150 15.82 4.86 -3.09
N LEU A 151 17.05 4.32 -3.11
CA LEU A 151 18.07 4.63 -2.12
C LEU A 151 18.67 6.04 -2.29
N TRP A 152 18.76 6.49 -3.56
CA TRP A 152 19.32 7.79 -3.92
C TRP A 152 18.84 8.23 -5.30
N TYR A 153 18.62 9.52 -5.50
CA TYR A 153 18.39 10.17 -6.78
C TYR A 153 19.11 11.52 -6.80
N ALA A 154 19.53 11.96 -7.99
CA ALA A 154 20.21 13.24 -8.17
C ALA A 154 19.24 14.41 -8.01
N GLU A 155 19.74 15.58 -7.67
CA GLU A 155 18.94 16.82 -7.55
C GLU A 155 18.24 17.20 -8.86
N GLU A 156 18.81 16.80 -10.00
CA GLU A 156 18.24 17.00 -11.33
C GLU A 156 17.10 16.03 -11.66
N SER A 157 16.87 15.00 -10.83
CA SER A 157 15.75 14.08 -11.01
C SER A 157 14.43 14.80 -10.77
N GLU A 158 13.51 14.69 -11.71
CA GLU A 158 12.25 15.43 -11.68
C GLU A 158 11.27 14.80 -10.68
N ASP A 159 10.98 15.52 -9.59
CA ASP A 159 9.89 15.16 -8.68
C ASP A 159 8.54 15.56 -9.30
N ILE A 160 7.75 14.54 -9.64
CA ILE A 160 6.43 14.73 -10.23
C ILE A 160 5.29 14.70 -9.18
N THR A 161 5.60 14.59 -7.90
CA THR A 161 4.59 14.63 -6.83
C THR A 161 3.68 15.86 -6.93
N PRO A 162 4.19 17.09 -7.18
CA PRO A 162 3.34 18.26 -7.37
C PRO A 162 2.40 18.18 -8.58
N LEU A 163 2.84 17.54 -9.67
CA LEU A 163 1.99 17.31 -10.84
C LEU A 163 0.85 16.34 -10.53
N LEU A 164 1.16 15.28 -9.76
CA LEU A 164 0.16 14.30 -9.33
C LEU A 164 -0.85 14.91 -8.36
N ILE A 165 -0.40 15.74 -7.40
CA ILE A 165 -1.29 16.49 -6.49
C ILE A 165 -2.29 17.33 -7.31
N LYS A 166 -1.79 18.07 -8.29
CA LYS A 166 -2.64 18.88 -9.19
C LYS A 166 -3.61 18.01 -10.01
N LYS A 167 -3.11 16.90 -10.55
CA LYS A 167 -3.91 15.97 -11.37
C LYS A 167 -5.03 15.31 -10.57
N LEU A 168 -4.73 14.88 -9.36
CA LEU A 168 -5.68 14.29 -8.41
C LEU A 168 -6.62 15.31 -7.77
N LYS A 169 -6.37 16.62 -7.98
CA LYS A 169 -7.11 17.76 -7.38
C LYS A 169 -7.14 17.69 -5.85
N VAL A 170 -6.07 17.22 -5.25
CA VAL A 170 -5.89 17.17 -3.79
C VAL A 170 -5.12 18.40 -3.30
N LYS A 171 -5.29 18.75 -2.00
CA LYS A 171 -4.71 19.96 -1.41
C LYS A 171 -3.48 19.68 -0.56
#